data_0b419b4973b6d0da41f913887828ab84
#
_entry.id   0b419b4973b6d0da41f913887828ab84
#
_cell.length_a   1.000
_cell.length_b   1.000
_cell.length_c   1.000
_cell.angle_alpha   90.00
_cell.angle_beta   90.00
_cell.angle_gamma   90.00
#
_symmetry.space_group_name_H-M   'P 1'
#
loop_
_entity.id
_entity.type
_entity.pdbx_description
1 polymer ?
#
loop_
_entity_poly.entity_id
_entity_poly.type
_entity_poly.pdbx_seq_one_letter_code
_entity_poly.pdbx_strand_id
1 'polypeptide(L)'
;MFVGIDVGKYQVDVALGAGGSVQQFKNDDEGVEAILELLAGHRVGLVVLEASGGYQRQLLAAMLAKKMPAVAVNPRQARDFAKAIGRLEKTDKVDAQMLALFAERVRPPVRPAPDETLEQVADWLARRKQLVEMLTAEKNRRQQAKGAIRRNIESHITWLKAQLRETEKDLSDTMSSCPTWDAVVELLDAQRGIGRLAAMTLMAVIPELGTVDRKEIAKLVGVAPLSRDSGTYRGRRAIWGGRAAARSCLYMATLVATRYNPTIKAFYARLLAAGKPKMLALTASMRKFLTILNAIVRQHRQANATPTSP
;
A
#
# COMPACT_ATOMS: atom_id res chain seq x y z
N MET A 1 -22.09 -15.88 9.54
CA MET A 1 -22.30 -14.53 10.08
C MET A 1 -21.23 -13.59 9.47
N PHE A 2 -21.54 -12.32 9.25
CA PHE A 2 -20.59 -11.31 8.80
C PHE A 2 -20.25 -10.40 9.98
N VAL A 3 -18.96 -10.09 10.15
CA VAL A 3 -18.46 -9.33 11.30
C VAL A 3 -17.76 -8.07 10.81
N GLY A 4 -18.04 -6.97 11.47
CA GLY A 4 -17.35 -5.69 11.23
C GLY A 4 -16.57 -5.27 12.47
N ILE A 5 -15.36 -4.81 12.28
CA ILE A 5 -14.48 -4.40 13.37
C ILE A 5 -13.91 -3.02 13.08
N ASP A 6 -14.25 -2.06 13.92
CA ASP A 6 -13.59 -0.77 13.96
C ASP A 6 -12.44 -0.81 14.96
N VAL A 7 -11.24 -0.41 14.50
CA VAL A 7 -10.00 -0.56 15.28
C VAL A 7 -9.42 0.81 15.61
N GLY A 8 -9.56 1.20 16.87
CA GLY A 8 -8.89 2.35 17.44
C GLY A 8 -7.52 2.01 18.05
N LYS A 9 -6.81 3.04 18.52
CA LYS A 9 -5.50 2.88 19.17
C LYS A 9 -5.56 2.04 20.45
N TYR A 10 -6.57 2.26 21.27
CA TYR A 10 -6.71 1.65 22.60
C TYR A 10 -7.90 0.69 22.71
N GLN A 11 -8.78 0.72 21.73
CA GLN A 11 -10.08 0.07 21.78
C GLN A 11 -10.47 -0.47 20.42
N VAL A 12 -11.20 -1.59 20.45
CA VAL A 12 -11.73 -2.28 19.28
C VAL A 12 -13.22 -2.51 19.48
N ASP A 13 -14.04 -2.08 18.53
CA ASP A 13 -15.47 -2.29 18.51
C ASP A 13 -15.84 -3.39 17.51
N VAL A 14 -16.45 -4.47 17.98
CA VAL A 14 -16.80 -5.67 17.21
C VAL A 14 -18.30 -5.77 17.06
N ALA A 15 -18.81 -5.69 15.83
CA ALA A 15 -20.21 -5.88 15.49
C ALA A 15 -20.45 -7.29 14.92
N LEU A 16 -21.32 -8.05 15.61
CA LEU A 16 -21.74 -9.38 15.18
C LEU A 16 -22.97 -9.28 14.26
N GLY A 17 -22.73 -8.95 12.98
CA GLY A 17 -23.78 -8.70 11.98
C GLY A 17 -24.15 -7.22 11.82
N ALA A 18 -24.80 -6.89 10.70
CA ALA A 18 -25.12 -5.50 10.31
C ALA A 18 -26.12 -4.77 11.25
N GLY A 19 -26.88 -5.49 12.04
CA GLY A 19 -27.80 -4.96 13.05
C GLY A 19 -27.61 -5.61 14.42
N GLY A 20 -26.49 -6.33 14.59
CA GLY A 20 -26.17 -7.06 15.80
C GLY A 20 -25.62 -6.18 16.92
N SER A 21 -25.40 -6.82 18.09
CA SER A 21 -24.73 -6.17 19.22
C SER A 21 -23.31 -5.78 18.88
N VAL A 22 -22.88 -4.65 19.41
CA VAL A 22 -21.49 -4.21 19.35
C VAL A 22 -20.86 -4.44 20.71
N GLN A 23 -19.76 -5.19 20.73
CA GLN A 23 -18.97 -5.44 21.92
C GLN A 23 -17.63 -4.70 21.79
N GLN A 24 -17.16 -4.21 22.92
CA GLN A 24 -15.98 -3.39 23.02
C GLN A 24 -14.87 -4.14 23.74
N PHE A 25 -13.67 -4.12 23.16
CA PHE A 25 -12.47 -4.76 23.69
C PHE A 25 -11.32 -3.77 23.73
N LYS A 26 -10.30 -4.03 24.53
CA LYS A 26 -9.03 -3.31 24.45
C LYS A 26 -8.26 -3.73 23.21
N ASN A 27 -7.45 -2.84 22.66
CA ASN A 27 -6.53 -3.17 21.58
C ASN A 27 -5.15 -3.56 22.14
N ASP A 28 -5.11 -4.69 22.84
CA ASP A 28 -3.95 -5.34 23.44
C ASP A 28 -4.05 -6.86 23.24
N ASP A 29 -3.06 -7.61 23.73
CA ASP A 29 -3.01 -9.07 23.58
C ASP A 29 -4.23 -9.77 24.19
N GLU A 30 -4.68 -9.34 25.38
CA GLU A 30 -5.84 -9.91 26.07
C GLU A 30 -7.13 -9.66 25.26
N GLY A 31 -7.29 -8.45 24.73
CA GLY A 31 -8.44 -8.10 23.90
C GLY A 31 -8.45 -8.85 22.56
N VAL A 32 -7.29 -9.08 21.94
CA VAL A 32 -7.18 -9.90 20.74
C VAL A 32 -7.63 -11.34 21.02
N GLU A 33 -7.17 -11.96 22.11
CA GLU A 33 -7.57 -13.30 22.51
C GLU A 33 -9.09 -13.38 22.76
N ALA A 34 -9.64 -12.44 23.53
CA ALA A 34 -11.07 -12.39 23.81
C ALA A 34 -11.92 -12.24 22.54
N ILE A 35 -11.48 -11.44 21.56
CA ILE A 35 -12.15 -11.33 20.25
C ILE A 35 -12.08 -12.66 19.49
N LEU A 36 -10.94 -13.35 19.49
CA LEU A 36 -10.81 -14.64 18.84
C LEU A 36 -11.71 -15.70 19.46
N GLU A 37 -11.81 -15.74 20.80
CA GLU A 37 -12.72 -16.63 21.52
C GLU A 37 -14.18 -16.33 21.21
N LEU A 38 -14.58 -15.05 21.24
CA LEU A 38 -15.93 -14.63 20.83
C LEU A 38 -16.28 -15.14 19.43
N LEU A 39 -15.36 -14.97 18.48
CA LEU A 39 -15.60 -15.36 17.09
C LEU A 39 -15.57 -16.87 16.86
N ALA A 40 -14.79 -17.62 17.66
CA ALA A 40 -14.74 -19.09 17.59
C ALA A 40 -16.08 -19.76 17.90
N GLY A 41 -16.91 -19.13 18.74
CA GLY A 41 -18.27 -19.59 19.04
C GLY A 41 -19.28 -19.41 17.90
N HIS A 42 -18.85 -18.83 16.77
CA HIS A 42 -19.73 -18.48 15.65
C HIS A 42 -19.23 -19.00 14.30
N ARG A 43 -20.17 -19.35 13.40
CA ARG A 43 -19.80 -19.64 12.00
C ARG A 43 -19.59 -18.33 11.23
N VAL A 44 -18.36 -17.82 11.29
CA VAL A 44 -17.97 -16.58 10.63
C VAL A 44 -17.77 -16.80 9.13
N GLY A 45 -18.50 -16.04 8.31
CA GLY A 45 -18.34 -16.06 6.84
C GLY A 45 -17.29 -15.08 6.34
N LEU A 46 -17.20 -13.91 6.97
CA LEU A 46 -16.17 -12.89 6.66
C LEU A 46 -16.09 -11.87 7.81
N VAL A 47 -14.87 -11.51 8.18
CA VAL A 47 -14.55 -10.38 9.06
C VAL A 47 -13.98 -9.25 8.24
N VAL A 48 -14.52 -8.05 8.37
CA VAL A 48 -13.97 -6.84 7.76
C VAL A 48 -13.50 -5.88 8.83
N LEU A 49 -12.22 -5.52 8.78
CA LEU A 49 -11.60 -4.52 9.63
C LEU A 49 -11.33 -3.24 8.85
N GLU A 50 -11.40 -2.07 9.51
CA GLU A 50 -10.91 -0.83 8.91
C GLU A 50 -9.38 -0.71 9.11
N ALA A 51 -8.67 -0.35 8.04
CA ALA A 51 -7.22 -0.15 8.07
C ALA A 51 -6.88 1.23 8.66
N SER A 52 -6.86 1.36 9.98
CA SER A 52 -6.63 2.61 10.71
C SER A 52 -5.23 2.67 11.32
N GLY A 53 -4.31 3.39 10.66
CA GLY A 53 -2.99 3.71 11.22
C GLY A 53 -2.06 2.53 11.53
N GLY A 54 -2.41 1.31 11.14
CA GLY A 54 -1.65 0.10 11.46
C GLY A 54 -2.13 -0.65 12.72
N TYR A 55 -3.02 -0.06 13.51
CA TYR A 55 -3.53 -0.67 14.75
C TYR A 55 -4.26 -1.99 14.53
N GLN A 56 -4.81 -2.23 13.34
CA GLN A 56 -5.49 -3.47 12.95
C GLN A 56 -4.54 -4.64 12.65
N ARG A 57 -3.23 -4.41 12.52
CA ARG A 57 -2.28 -5.43 12.04
C ARG A 57 -2.26 -6.67 12.92
N GLN A 58 -2.12 -6.49 14.24
CA GLN A 58 -2.04 -7.58 15.21
C GLN A 58 -3.30 -8.46 15.17
N LEU A 59 -4.47 -7.84 15.27
CA LEU A 59 -5.74 -8.56 15.25
C LEU A 59 -5.96 -9.30 13.92
N LEU A 60 -5.66 -8.65 12.79
CA LEU A 60 -5.77 -9.28 11.47
C LEU A 60 -4.81 -10.48 11.34
N ALA A 61 -3.57 -10.34 11.77
CA ALA A 61 -2.58 -11.43 11.74
C ALA A 61 -3.03 -12.61 12.61
N ALA A 62 -3.53 -12.36 13.82
CA ALA A 62 -4.06 -13.38 14.72
C ALA A 62 -5.27 -14.13 14.14
N MET A 63 -6.19 -13.41 13.48
CA MET A 63 -7.32 -14.02 12.79
C MET A 63 -6.89 -14.91 11.62
N LEU A 64 -5.97 -14.42 10.79
CA LEU A 64 -5.46 -15.17 9.63
C LEU A 64 -4.67 -16.41 10.07
N ALA A 65 -3.90 -16.33 11.17
CA ALA A 65 -3.22 -17.49 11.77
C ALA A 65 -4.21 -18.57 12.23
N LYS A 66 -5.40 -18.17 12.72
CA LYS A 66 -6.51 -19.08 13.05
C LYS A 66 -7.34 -19.50 11.82
N LYS A 67 -6.90 -19.16 10.60
CA LYS A 67 -7.61 -19.43 9.35
C LYS A 67 -9.01 -18.81 9.27
N MET A 68 -9.26 -17.76 10.02
CA MET A 68 -10.52 -17.01 9.93
C MET A 68 -10.52 -16.18 8.64
N PRO A 69 -11.63 -16.09 7.91
CA PRO A 69 -11.74 -15.27 6.71
C PRO A 69 -11.82 -13.79 7.11
N ALA A 70 -10.66 -13.12 7.22
CA ALA A 70 -10.55 -11.73 7.63
C ALA A 70 -9.85 -10.87 6.56
N VAL A 71 -10.28 -9.62 6.41
CA VAL A 71 -9.67 -8.67 5.48
C VAL A 71 -9.75 -7.24 6.01
N ALA A 72 -8.63 -6.50 5.90
CA ALA A 72 -8.62 -5.07 6.16
C ALA A 72 -8.98 -4.29 4.89
N VAL A 73 -9.93 -3.37 5.01
CA VAL A 73 -10.40 -2.52 3.92
C VAL A 73 -9.93 -1.07 4.09
N ASN A 74 -9.83 -0.36 2.97
CA ASN A 74 -9.48 1.05 3.01
C ASN A 74 -10.61 1.86 3.66
N PRO A 75 -10.33 2.73 4.64
CA PRO A 75 -11.32 3.58 5.31
C PRO A 75 -12.21 4.35 4.33
N ARG A 76 -11.63 4.77 3.21
CA ARG A 76 -12.39 5.47 2.17
C ARG A 76 -13.46 4.59 1.52
N GLN A 77 -13.18 3.30 1.28
CA GLN A 77 -14.17 2.38 0.71
C GLN A 77 -15.35 2.16 1.65
N ALA A 78 -15.07 1.94 2.94
CA ALA A 78 -16.10 1.83 3.97
C ALA A 78 -16.94 3.11 4.06
N ARG A 79 -16.28 4.28 4.03
CA ARG A 79 -16.95 5.58 4.08
C ARG A 79 -17.79 5.89 2.83
N ASP A 80 -17.29 5.58 1.65
CA ASP A 80 -18.03 5.78 0.40
C ASP A 80 -19.25 4.84 0.33
N PHE A 81 -19.13 3.62 0.85
CA PHE A 81 -20.25 2.70 0.98
C PHE A 81 -21.30 3.21 1.98
N ALA A 82 -20.89 3.71 3.16
CA ALA A 82 -21.79 4.31 4.14
C ALA A 82 -22.61 5.45 3.55
N LYS A 83 -21.95 6.36 2.79
CA LYS A 83 -22.64 7.43 2.07
C LYS A 83 -23.62 6.91 1.02
N ALA A 84 -23.25 5.88 0.27
CA ALA A 84 -24.09 5.31 -0.78
C ALA A 84 -25.41 4.72 -0.25
N ILE A 85 -25.44 4.23 1.00
CA ILE A 85 -26.64 3.71 1.65
C ILE A 85 -27.32 4.73 2.58
N GLY A 86 -26.92 6.01 2.53
CA GLY A 86 -27.55 7.11 3.28
C GLY A 86 -27.17 7.20 4.76
N ARG A 87 -26.18 6.42 5.23
CA ARG A 87 -25.71 6.53 6.61
C ARG A 87 -24.59 7.56 6.71
N LEU A 88 -24.90 8.73 7.28
CA LEU A 88 -23.98 9.86 7.40
C LEU A 88 -23.42 10.03 8.81
N GLU A 89 -24.06 9.42 9.80
CA GLU A 89 -23.62 9.42 11.19
C GLU A 89 -22.26 8.73 11.34
N LYS A 90 -21.45 9.23 12.27
CA LYS A 90 -20.14 8.68 12.57
C LYS A 90 -20.01 8.50 14.08
N THR A 91 -20.10 7.25 14.52
CA THR A 91 -19.71 6.79 15.85
C THR A 91 -19.06 5.43 15.71
N ASP A 92 -18.15 5.07 16.61
CA ASP A 92 -17.39 3.80 16.53
C ASP A 92 -18.32 2.58 16.45
N LYS A 93 -19.45 2.58 17.19
CA LYS A 93 -20.47 1.53 17.11
C LYS A 93 -21.14 1.45 15.74
N VAL A 94 -21.50 2.60 15.15
CA VAL A 94 -22.10 2.67 13.82
C VAL A 94 -21.09 2.26 12.77
N ASP A 95 -19.83 2.61 12.96
CA ASP A 95 -18.74 2.28 12.02
C ASP A 95 -18.49 0.75 12.03
N ALA A 96 -18.47 0.07 13.19
CA ALA A 96 -18.36 -1.38 13.27
C ALA A 96 -19.57 -2.11 12.61
N GLN A 97 -20.82 -1.68 12.87
CA GLN A 97 -22.00 -2.23 12.22
C GLN A 97 -22.01 -2.01 10.71
N MET A 98 -21.48 -0.86 10.28
CA MET A 98 -21.33 -0.51 8.86
C MET A 98 -20.32 -1.44 8.18
N LEU A 99 -19.20 -1.76 8.84
CA LEU A 99 -18.23 -2.72 8.35
C LEU A 99 -18.80 -4.14 8.25
N ALA A 100 -19.67 -4.55 9.18
CA ALA A 100 -20.39 -5.83 9.09
C ALA A 100 -21.33 -5.85 7.88
N LEU A 101 -22.07 -4.77 7.63
CA LEU A 101 -22.92 -4.63 6.45
C LEU A 101 -22.09 -4.60 5.14
N PHE A 102 -20.93 -3.94 5.17
CA PHE A 102 -20.00 -3.95 4.05
C PHE A 102 -19.48 -5.37 3.78
N ALA A 103 -19.14 -6.13 4.83
CA ALA A 103 -18.74 -7.52 4.71
C ALA A 103 -19.83 -8.39 4.06
N GLU A 104 -21.08 -8.18 4.42
CA GLU A 104 -22.23 -8.92 3.89
C GLU A 104 -22.50 -8.60 2.41
N ARG A 105 -22.49 -7.33 2.05
CA ARG A 105 -22.94 -6.84 0.73
C ARG A 105 -21.84 -6.82 -0.32
N VAL A 106 -20.63 -6.41 0.07
CA VAL A 106 -19.49 -6.24 -0.85
C VAL A 106 -18.63 -7.50 -0.96
N ARG A 107 -18.50 -8.24 0.14
CA ARG A 107 -17.71 -9.47 0.24
C ARG A 107 -16.30 -9.32 -0.35
N PRO A 108 -15.50 -8.38 0.19
CA PRO A 108 -14.14 -8.19 -0.32
C PRO A 108 -13.34 -9.49 -0.22
N PRO A 109 -12.48 -9.78 -1.22
CA PRO A 109 -11.70 -11.01 -1.21
C PRO A 109 -10.71 -11.02 -0.04
N VAL A 110 -10.65 -12.15 0.67
CA VAL A 110 -9.65 -12.39 1.70
C VAL A 110 -8.28 -12.47 1.01
N ARG A 111 -7.30 -11.79 1.59
CA ARG A 111 -5.91 -11.83 1.13
C ARG A 111 -5.10 -12.70 2.07
N PRO A 112 -4.06 -13.40 1.58
CA PRO A 112 -3.13 -14.08 2.47
C PRO A 112 -2.52 -13.09 3.47
N ALA A 113 -2.09 -13.60 4.61
CA ALA A 113 -1.36 -12.79 5.59
C ALA A 113 -0.19 -12.09 4.90
N PRO A 114 0.08 -10.82 5.22
CA PRO A 114 1.28 -10.16 4.75
C PRO A 114 2.52 -10.95 5.15
N ASP A 115 3.52 -10.94 4.29
CA ASP A 115 4.82 -11.51 4.62
C ASP A 115 5.53 -10.62 5.65
N GLU A 116 6.02 -11.21 6.73
CA GLU A 116 6.63 -10.48 7.85
C GLU A 116 7.82 -9.62 7.40
N THR A 117 8.66 -10.13 6.51
CA THR A 117 9.78 -9.39 5.95
C THR A 117 9.30 -8.15 5.19
N LEU A 118 8.25 -8.28 4.39
CA LEU A 118 7.68 -7.14 3.66
C LEU A 118 7.01 -6.12 4.59
N GLU A 119 6.41 -6.55 5.70
CA GLU A 119 5.89 -5.64 6.71
C GLU A 119 7.03 -4.85 7.39
N GLN A 120 8.11 -5.51 7.82
CA GLN A 120 9.28 -4.86 8.39
C GLN A 120 9.91 -3.87 7.39
N VAL A 121 10.05 -4.27 6.13
CA VAL A 121 10.53 -3.39 5.05
C VAL A 121 9.60 -2.17 4.87
N ALA A 122 8.29 -2.35 4.96
CA ALA A 122 7.34 -1.23 4.87
C ALA A 122 7.49 -0.25 6.06
N ASP A 123 7.75 -0.75 7.26
CA ASP A 123 7.99 0.07 8.44
C ASP A 123 9.32 0.85 8.34
N TRP A 124 10.39 0.23 7.87
CA TRP A 124 11.65 0.92 7.56
C TRP A 124 11.49 2.00 6.49
N LEU A 125 10.73 1.73 5.44
CA LEU A 125 10.41 2.71 4.39
C LEU A 125 9.60 3.89 4.94
N ALA A 126 8.65 3.64 5.83
CA ALA A 126 7.89 4.69 6.51
C ALA A 126 8.82 5.55 7.39
N ARG A 127 9.73 4.92 8.15
CA ARG A 127 10.73 5.65 8.95
C ARG A 127 11.66 6.48 8.09
N ARG A 128 12.18 5.90 7.02
CA ARG A 128 13.00 6.61 6.05
C ARG A 128 12.29 7.85 5.48
N LYS A 129 11.03 7.73 5.13
CA LYS A 129 10.21 8.85 4.63
C LYS A 129 10.14 9.98 5.67
N GLN A 130 9.86 9.67 6.94
CA GLN A 130 9.84 10.65 8.03
C GLN A 130 11.18 11.39 8.14
N LEU A 131 12.30 10.66 8.12
CA LEU A 131 13.64 11.26 8.19
C LEU A 131 13.93 12.19 7.00
N VAL A 132 13.50 11.82 5.79
CA VAL A 132 13.64 12.67 4.59
C VAL A 132 12.78 13.94 4.70
N GLU A 133 11.56 13.85 5.25
CA GLU A 133 10.69 15.00 5.49
C GLU A 133 11.29 15.95 6.52
N MET A 134 11.79 15.42 7.65
CA MET A 134 12.49 16.19 8.68
C MET A 134 13.75 16.88 8.11
N LEU A 135 14.57 16.15 7.36
CA LEU A 135 15.77 16.69 6.71
C LEU A 135 15.44 17.81 5.73
N THR A 136 14.35 17.67 4.98
CA THR A 136 13.90 18.70 4.05
C THR A 136 13.44 19.95 4.79
N ALA A 137 12.69 19.79 5.87
CA ALA A 137 12.25 20.89 6.71
C ALA A 137 13.44 21.65 7.33
N GLU A 138 14.44 20.93 7.86
CA GLU A 138 15.64 21.54 8.43
C GLU A 138 16.50 22.25 7.37
N LYS A 139 16.64 21.68 6.16
CA LYS A 139 17.32 22.37 5.06
C LYS A 139 16.65 23.70 4.68
N ASN A 140 15.31 23.73 4.68
CA ASN A 140 14.57 24.97 4.40
C ASN A 140 14.77 26.00 5.52
N ARG A 141 14.69 25.60 6.80
CA ARG A 141 14.94 26.47 7.95
C ARG A 141 16.35 27.04 7.95
N ARG A 142 17.36 26.24 7.56
CA ARG A 142 18.75 26.68 7.47
C ARG A 142 18.95 27.88 6.54
N GLN A 143 18.14 27.98 5.47
CA GLN A 143 18.29 29.08 4.49
C GLN A 143 18.03 30.44 5.13
N GLN A 144 17.13 30.51 6.11
CA GLN A 144 16.73 31.76 6.78
C GLN A 144 17.49 31.98 8.10
N ALA A 145 18.10 30.94 8.65
CA ALA A 145 18.78 31.00 9.96
C ALA A 145 20.18 31.61 9.86
N LYS A 146 20.58 32.33 10.91
CA LYS A 146 21.92 32.97 11.03
C LYS A 146 22.57 32.62 12.37
N GLY A 147 23.89 32.81 12.45
CA GLY A 147 24.67 32.71 13.68
C GLY A 147 24.55 31.37 14.42
N ALA A 148 24.29 31.37 15.70
CA ALA A 148 24.20 30.18 16.56
C ALA A 148 23.04 29.26 16.16
N ILE A 149 21.90 29.81 15.76
CA ILE A 149 20.73 29.05 15.33
C ILE A 149 21.06 28.24 14.08
N ARG A 150 21.75 28.84 13.11
CA ARG A 150 22.17 28.13 11.90
C ARG A 150 23.10 26.96 12.23
N ARG A 151 24.06 27.12 13.14
CA ARG A 151 24.95 26.02 13.57
C ARG A 151 24.18 24.89 14.24
N ASN A 152 23.21 25.22 15.09
CA ASN A 152 22.33 24.21 15.72
C ASN A 152 21.56 23.39 14.66
N ILE A 153 20.94 24.06 13.68
CA ILE A 153 20.22 23.39 12.58
C ILE A 153 21.19 22.53 11.73
N GLU A 154 22.40 22.99 11.46
CA GLU A 154 23.41 22.23 10.72
C GLU A 154 23.85 20.96 11.46
N SER A 155 23.98 21.01 12.80
CA SER A 155 24.22 19.83 13.63
C SER A 155 23.07 18.84 13.52
N HIS A 156 21.82 19.29 13.61
CA HIS A 156 20.64 18.41 13.43
C HIS A 156 20.55 17.81 12.03
N ILE A 157 20.86 18.59 10.98
CA ILE A 157 20.95 18.07 9.59
C ILE A 157 22.01 16.96 9.49
N THR A 158 23.14 17.11 10.16
CA THR A 158 24.21 16.10 10.16
C THR A 158 23.74 14.82 10.84
N TRP A 159 23.08 14.92 11.98
CA TRP A 159 22.48 13.80 12.69
C TRP A 159 21.39 13.09 11.84
N LEU A 160 20.47 13.85 11.25
CA LEU A 160 19.42 13.29 10.38
C LEU A 160 19.99 12.52 9.19
N LYS A 161 21.09 13.01 8.61
CA LYS A 161 21.77 12.29 7.51
C LYS A 161 22.41 10.98 7.99
N ALA A 162 22.97 10.94 9.19
CA ALA A 162 23.51 9.71 9.78
C ALA A 162 22.39 8.70 10.03
N GLN A 163 21.29 9.13 10.65
CA GLN A 163 20.12 8.28 10.88
C GLN A 163 19.50 7.75 9.56
N LEU A 164 19.50 8.56 8.51
CA LEU A 164 19.00 8.13 7.20
C LEU A 164 19.87 7.01 6.61
N ARG A 165 21.19 7.09 6.73
CA ARG A 165 22.10 6.04 6.25
C ARG A 165 21.95 4.74 7.04
N GLU A 166 21.81 4.83 8.36
CA GLU A 166 21.56 3.69 9.23
C GLU A 166 20.24 2.99 8.86
N THR A 167 19.14 3.77 8.75
CA THR A 167 17.84 3.26 8.30
C THR A 167 17.90 2.61 6.92
N GLU A 168 18.67 3.17 5.97
CA GLU A 168 18.85 2.59 4.64
C GLU A 168 19.65 1.28 4.67
N LYS A 169 20.59 1.15 5.61
CA LYS A 169 21.31 -0.10 5.86
C LYS A 169 20.37 -1.15 6.44
N ASP A 170 19.65 -0.84 7.52
CA ASP A 170 18.71 -1.77 8.16
C ASP A 170 17.64 -2.26 7.18
N LEU A 171 17.13 -1.35 6.34
CA LEU A 171 16.21 -1.69 5.26
C LEU A 171 16.81 -2.69 4.27
N SER A 172 18.08 -2.50 3.88
CA SER A 172 18.76 -3.41 2.97
C SER A 172 19.01 -4.76 3.62
N ASP A 173 19.46 -4.77 4.88
CA ASP A 173 19.74 -5.98 5.65
C ASP A 173 18.46 -6.80 5.88
N THR A 174 17.36 -6.14 6.23
CA THR A 174 16.04 -6.77 6.37
C THR A 174 15.58 -7.42 5.05
N MET A 175 15.73 -6.75 3.92
CA MET A 175 15.36 -7.33 2.62
C MET A 175 16.24 -8.53 2.27
N SER A 176 17.55 -8.42 2.49
CA SER A 176 18.52 -9.49 2.19
C SER A 176 18.40 -10.69 3.13
N SER A 177 17.74 -10.56 4.27
CA SER A 177 17.45 -11.71 5.15
C SER A 177 16.46 -12.71 4.54
N CYS A 178 15.72 -12.30 3.50
CA CYS A 178 14.80 -13.18 2.78
C CYS A 178 15.22 -13.36 1.31
N PRO A 179 15.93 -14.45 0.97
CA PRO A 179 16.48 -14.65 -0.38
C PRO A 179 15.43 -14.58 -1.50
N THR A 180 14.21 -15.03 -1.22
CA THR A 180 13.12 -15.01 -2.20
C THR A 180 12.73 -13.58 -2.61
N TRP A 181 12.68 -12.67 -1.64
CA TRP A 181 12.35 -11.27 -1.91
C TRP A 181 13.55 -10.50 -2.45
N ASP A 182 14.76 -10.80 -1.95
CA ASP A 182 15.98 -10.15 -2.44
C ASP A 182 16.23 -10.46 -3.92
N ALA A 183 16.02 -11.69 -4.36
CA ALA A 183 16.11 -12.06 -5.77
C ALA A 183 15.13 -11.26 -6.66
N VAL A 184 13.91 -10.99 -6.18
CA VAL A 184 12.96 -10.15 -6.91
C VAL A 184 13.41 -8.69 -6.93
N VAL A 185 13.96 -8.19 -5.83
CA VAL A 185 14.51 -6.82 -5.75
C VAL A 185 15.67 -6.67 -6.72
N GLU A 186 16.61 -7.62 -6.79
CA GLU A 186 17.72 -7.61 -7.76
C GLU A 186 17.22 -7.63 -9.20
N LEU A 187 16.21 -8.44 -9.49
CA LEU A 187 15.59 -8.52 -10.81
C LEU A 187 14.98 -7.16 -11.23
N LEU A 188 14.36 -6.44 -10.31
CA LEU A 188 13.80 -5.13 -10.55
C LEU A 188 14.88 -4.05 -10.64
N ASP A 189 15.92 -4.09 -9.80
CA ASP A 189 17.06 -3.14 -9.80
C ASP A 189 17.84 -3.21 -11.10
N ALA A 190 17.93 -4.39 -11.73
CA ALA A 190 18.54 -4.56 -13.05
C ALA A 190 17.77 -3.80 -14.16
N GLN A 191 16.55 -3.35 -13.90
CA GLN A 191 15.78 -2.58 -14.89
C GLN A 191 16.20 -1.12 -14.90
N ARG A 192 16.70 -0.62 -16.05
CA ARG A 192 17.11 0.79 -16.18
C ARG A 192 15.96 1.73 -15.81
N GLY A 193 16.19 2.53 -14.77
CA GLY A 193 15.23 3.49 -14.25
C GLY A 193 14.68 3.13 -12.87
N ILE A 194 14.94 1.93 -12.38
CA ILE A 194 14.64 1.52 -11.01
C ILE A 194 15.97 1.31 -10.29
N GLY A 195 16.12 1.86 -9.09
CA GLY A 195 17.21 1.51 -8.19
C GLY A 195 16.70 0.64 -7.06
N ARG A 196 17.61 -0.01 -6.31
CA ARG A 196 17.30 -0.98 -5.24
C ARG A 196 16.24 -0.46 -4.27
N LEU A 197 16.34 0.80 -3.81
CA LEU A 197 15.34 1.41 -2.92
C LEU A 197 13.94 1.48 -3.56
N ALA A 198 13.86 1.81 -4.85
CA ALA A 198 12.59 1.85 -5.56
C ALA A 198 12.02 0.43 -5.75
N ALA A 199 12.87 -0.56 -6.01
CA ALA A 199 12.49 -1.96 -6.09
C ALA A 199 11.92 -2.47 -4.76
N MET A 200 12.60 -2.24 -3.63
CA MET A 200 12.12 -2.57 -2.29
C MET A 200 10.79 -1.87 -1.97
N THR A 201 10.68 -0.58 -2.31
CA THR A 201 9.43 0.17 -2.12
C THR A 201 8.26 -0.43 -2.91
N LEU A 202 8.49 -0.79 -4.18
CA LEU A 202 7.45 -1.42 -5.00
C LEU A 202 7.03 -2.77 -4.42
N MET A 203 7.96 -3.60 -3.97
CA MET A 203 7.67 -4.90 -3.38
C MET A 203 6.88 -4.79 -2.07
N ALA A 204 7.28 -3.91 -1.16
CA ALA A 204 6.60 -3.70 0.11
C ALA A 204 5.19 -3.09 -0.06
N VAL A 205 5.04 -2.17 -1.02
CA VAL A 205 3.76 -1.47 -1.23
C VAL A 205 2.83 -2.21 -2.19
N ILE A 206 3.37 -3.07 -3.07
CA ILE A 206 2.60 -3.86 -4.05
C ILE A 206 3.03 -5.33 -3.97
N PRO A 207 2.72 -6.06 -2.90
CA PRO A 207 3.07 -7.49 -2.78
C PRO A 207 2.42 -8.35 -3.88
N GLU A 208 1.36 -7.84 -4.52
CA GLU A 208 0.68 -8.47 -5.66
C GLU A 208 1.47 -8.38 -6.99
N LEU A 209 2.62 -7.70 -7.01
CA LEU A 209 3.44 -7.58 -8.22
C LEU A 209 3.86 -8.98 -8.71
N GLY A 210 3.56 -9.26 -9.96
CA GLY A 210 3.78 -10.57 -10.57
C GLY A 210 2.64 -11.59 -10.41
N THR A 211 1.63 -11.32 -9.57
CA THR A 211 0.51 -12.25 -9.36
C THR A 211 -0.78 -11.83 -10.06
N VAL A 212 -1.03 -10.55 -10.17
CA VAL A 212 -2.24 -9.98 -10.77
C VAL A 212 -2.03 -9.57 -12.23
N ASP A 213 -3.14 -9.43 -12.97
CA ASP A 213 -3.06 -9.04 -14.38
C ASP A 213 -2.66 -7.57 -14.59
N ARG A 214 -2.40 -7.19 -15.87
CA ARG A 214 -1.97 -5.84 -16.25
C ARG A 214 -3.00 -4.75 -15.98
N LYS A 215 -4.30 -5.08 -15.94
CA LYS A 215 -5.38 -4.11 -15.66
C LYS A 215 -5.51 -3.92 -14.16
N GLU A 216 -5.42 -4.99 -13.43
CA GLU A 216 -5.54 -5.05 -11.97
C GLU A 216 -4.38 -4.32 -11.29
N ILE A 217 -3.13 -4.60 -11.68
CA ILE A 217 -1.96 -3.91 -11.13
C ILE A 217 -2.02 -2.39 -11.41
N ALA A 218 -2.49 -1.99 -12.59
CA ALA A 218 -2.63 -0.57 -12.92
C ALA A 218 -3.72 0.13 -12.08
N LYS A 219 -4.80 -0.58 -11.70
CA LYS A 219 -5.82 -0.08 -10.77
C LYS A 219 -5.27 0.03 -9.35
N LEU A 220 -4.56 -1.01 -8.87
CA LEU A 220 -3.96 -1.01 -7.54
C LEU A 220 -2.99 0.16 -7.32
N VAL A 221 -2.17 0.48 -8.31
CA VAL A 221 -1.24 1.62 -8.26
C VAL A 221 -1.94 2.96 -8.53
N GLY A 222 -3.12 2.93 -9.16
CA GLY A 222 -3.86 4.14 -9.52
C GLY A 222 -3.28 4.85 -10.76
N VAL A 223 -2.78 4.07 -11.74
CA VAL A 223 -2.31 4.57 -13.05
C VAL A 223 -3.20 4.08 -14.20
N ALA A 224 -4.31 3.42 -13.89
CA ALA A 224 -5.34 3.09 -14.87
C ALA A 224 -6.16 4.34 -15.19
N PRO A 225 -6.35 4.71 -16.47
CA PRO A 225 -7.22 5.81 -16.84
C PRO A 225 -8.69 5.40 -16.61
N LEU A 226 -9.39 6.19 -15.81
CA LEU A 226 -10.82 6.02 -15.56
C LEU A 226 -11.61 6.84 -16.57
N SER A 227 -12.58 6.20 -17.21
CA SER A 227 -13.54 6.88 -18.10
C SER A 227 -14.57 7.65 -17.27
N ARG A 228 -14.96 8.80 -17.75
CA ARG A 228 -16.05 9.63 -17.20
C ARG A 228 -17.00 9.99 -18.35
N ASP A 229 -17.52 8.95 -18.98
CA ASP A 229 -18.43 9.07 -20.11
C ASP A 229 -19.87 8.96 -19.61
N SER A 230 -20.79 9.83 -20.05
CA SER A 230 -22.22 9.75 -19.75
C SER A 230 -23.03 10.18 -20.97
N GLY A 231 -23.90 9.32 -21.47
CA GLY A 231 -24.67 9.58 -22.69
C GLY A 231 -23.77 9.91 -23.89
N THR A 232 -23.97 11.07 -24.49
CA THR A 232 -23.15 11.60 -25.59
C THR A 232 -21.84 12.27 -25.12
N TYR A 233 -21.74 12.60 -23.84
CA TYR A 233 -20.56 13.26 -23.27
C TYR A 233 -19.40 12.31 -23.13
N ARG A 234 -18.26 12.64 -23.74
CA ARG A 234 -16.99 11.94 -23.59
C ARG A 234 -16.05 12.74 -22.69
N GLY A 235 -15.98 12.35 -21.41
CA GLY A 235 -15.17 13.04 -20.41
C GLY A 235 -13.66 12.79 -20.58
N ARG A 236 -12.85 13.70 -20.02
CA ARG A 236 -11.39 13.50 -19.94
C ARG A 236 -11.10 12.29 -19.05
N ARG A 237 -10.31 11.35 -19.58
CA ARG A 237 -9.81 10.24 -18.78
C ARG A 237 -8.74 10.74 -17.82
N ALA A 238 -8.90 10.45 -16.54
CA ALA A 238 -7.96 10.80 -15.48
C ALA A 238 -7.58 9.56 -14.68
N ILE A 239 -6.38 9.58 -14.09
CA ILE A 239 -5.98 8.58 -13.10
C ILE A 239 -6.50 9.01 -11.73
N TRP A 240 -6.94 8.05 -10.92
CA TRP A 240 -7.42 8.32 -9.58
C TRP A 240 -7.35 7.11 -8.66
N GLY A 241 -7.27 7.35 -7.33
CA GLY A 241 -7.22 6.28 -6.35
C GLY A 241 -5.88 5.53 -6.32
N GLY A 242 -5.92 4.28 -5.90
CA GLY A 242 -4.77 3.40 -5.79
C GLY A 242 -3.78 3.79 -4.69
N ARG A 243 -2.67 3.04 -4.60
CA ARG A 243 -1.63 3.21 -3.58
C ARG A 243 -0.71 4.39 -3.93
N ALA A 244 -0.86 5.50 -3.23
CA ALA A 244 -0.12 6.74 -3.51
C ALA A 244 1.40 6.58 -3.40
N ALA A 245 1.90 5.81 -2.42
CA ALA A 245 3.32 5.54 -2.23
C ALA A 245 3.92 4.82 -3.45
N ALA A 246 3.24 3.77 -3.95
CA ALA A 246 3.63 3.07 -5.15
C ALA A 246 3.64 3.98 -6.40
N ARG A 247 2.61 4.81 -6.55
CA ARG A 247 2.50 5.75 -7.67
C ARG A 247 3.62 6.80 -7.64
N SER A 248 3.96 7.34 -6.47
CA SER A 248 5.06 8.31 -6.32
C SER A 248 6.41 7.69 -6.62
N CYS A 249 6.67 6.48 -6.13
CA CYS A 249 7.87 5.71 -6.43
C CYS A 249 7.98 5.44 -7.94
N LEU A 250 6.91 4.93 -8.54
CA LEU A 250 6.85 4.64 -9.98
C LEU A 250 7.00 5.89 -10.85
N TYR A 251 6.50 7.05 -10.39
CA TYR A 251 6.68 8.32 -11.08
C TYR A 251 8.16 8.66 -11.21
N MET A 252 8.90 8.63 -10.10
CA MET A 252 10.34 8.95 -10.10
C MET A 252 11.14 7.93 -10.92
N ALA A 253 10.85 6.65 -10.76
CA ALA A 253 11.47 5.59 -11.55
C ALA A 253 11.23 5.77 -13.06
N THR A 254 9.98 6.09 -13.44
CA THR A 254 9.62 6.31 -14.84
C THR A 254 10.30 7.57 -15.41
N LEU A 255 10.43 8.64 -14.63
CA LEU A 255 11.11 9.85 -15.06
C LEU A 255 12.56 9.56 -15.44
N VAL A 256 13.25 8.72 -14.69
CA VAL A 256 14.59 8.22 -15.03
C VAL A 256 14.54 7.29 -16.25
N ALA A 257 13.58 6.37 -16.28
CA ALA A 257 13.41 5.42 -17.39
C ALA A 257 13.13 6.09 -18.75
N THR A 258 12.46 7.25 -18.77
CA THR A 258 12.27 8.01 -20.02
C THR A 258 13.58 8.50 -20.65
N ARG A 259 14.68 8.52 -19.88
CA ARG A 259 16.01 8.92 -20.36
C ARG A 259 16.89 7.72 -20.69
N TYR A 260 16.86 6.69 -19.87
CA TYR A 260 17.85 5.61 -19.87
C TYR A 260 17.31 4.23 -20.28
N ASN A 261 15.98 3.99 -20.20
CA ASN A 261 15.38 2.73 -20.61
C ASN A 261 14.92 2.82 -22.07
N PRO A 262 15.50 2.04 -23.00
CA PRO A 262 15.19 2.18 -24.45
C PRO A 262 13.69 2.04 -24.75
N THR A 263 13.01 1.06 -24.16
CA THR A 263 11.60 0.80 -24.38
C THR A 263 10.70 1.93 -23.89
N ILE A 264 10.97 2.45 -22.70
CA ILE A 264 10.18 3.54 -22.11
C ILE A 264 10.49 4.87 -22.80
N LYS A 265 11.76 5.13 -23.13
CA LYS A 265 12.19 6.30 -23.88
C LYS A 265 11.49 6.39 -25.25
N ALA A 266 11.51 5.31 -26.02
CA ALA A 266 10.86 5.27 -27.32
C ALA A 266 9.34 5.44 -27.21
N PHE A 267 8.71 4.81 -26.20
CA PHE A 267 7.27 4.97 -25.94
C PHE A 267 6.89 6.40 -25.57
N TYR A 268 7.65 7.02 -24.67
CA TYR A 268 7.44 8.40 -24.24
C TYR A 268 7.61 9.39 -25.40
N ALA A 269 8.69 9.26 -26.17
CA ALA A 269 8.97 10.09 -27.35
C ALA A 269 7.85 9.98 -28.40
N ARG A 270 7.35 8.77 -28.67
CA ARG A 270 6.22 8.56 -29.58
C ARG A 270 4.96 9.30 -29.14
N LEU A 271 4.67 9.31 -27.84
CA LEU A 271 3.49 10.02 -27.30
C LEU A 271 3.63 11.53 -27.45
N LEU A 272 4.83 12.07 -27.22
CA LEU A 272 5.12 13.50 -27.40
C LEU A 272 5.01 13.89 -28.88
N ALA A 273 5.55 13.08 -29.79
CA ALA A 273 5.46 13.30 -31.23
C ALA A 273 3.98 13.26 -31.72
N ALA A 274 3.13 12.46 -31.04
CA ALA A 274 1.68 12.45 -31.30
C ALA A 274 0.92 13.62 -30.61
N GLY A 275 1.63 14.65 -30.16
CA GLY A 275 1.04 15.87 -29.54
C GLY A 275 0.46 15.67 -28.12
N LYS A 276 0.77 14.59 -27.43
CA LYS A 276 0.25 14.38 -26.06
C LYS A 276 0.98 15.27 -25.05
N PRO A 277 0.26 15.89 -24.08
CA PRO A 277 0.89 16.67 -23.01
C PRO A 277 1.91 15.85 -22.24
N LYS A 278 3.01 16.46 -21.79
CA LYS A 278 4.13 15.79 -21.07
C LYS A 278 3.66 14.93 -19.89
N MET A 279 2.77 15.45 -19.04
CA MET A 279 2.24 14.71 -17.88
C MET A 279 1.39 13.49 -18.29
N LEU A 280 0.60 13.61 -19.35
CA LEU A 280 -0.17 12.48 -19.88
C LEU A 280 0.75 11.42 -20.46
N ALA A 281 1.75 11.82 -21.24
CA ALA A 281 2.73 10.91 -21.81
C ALA A 281 3.54 10.19 -20.70
N LEU A 282 3.92 10.90 -19.63
CA LEU A 282 4.61 10.32 -18.47
C LEU A 282 3.72 9.34 -17.72
N THR A 283 2.47 9.68 -17.45
CA THR A 283 1.51 8.78 -16.78
C THR A 283 1.25 7.50 -17.60
N ALA A 284 1.14 7.63 -18.92
CA ALA A 284 1.02 6.48 -19.80
C ALA A 284 2.29 5.60 -19.78
N SER A 285 3.47 6.24 -19.70
CA SER A 285 4.76 5.56 -19.57
C SER A 285 4.88 4.84 -18.21
N MET A 286 4.39 5.43 -17.12
CA MET A 286 4.30 4.78 -15.81
C MET A 286 3.50 3.48 -15.90
N ARG A 287 2.32 3.53 -16.52
CA ARG A 287 1.48 2.33 -16.69
C ARG A 287 2.20 1.27 -17.54
N LYS A 288 2.84 1.67 -18.64
CA LYS A 288 3.61 0.74 -19.48
C LYS A 288 4.76 0.12 -18.70
N PHE A 289 5.53 0.92 -17.96
CA PHE A 289 6.66 0.46 -17.16
C PHE A 289 6.20 -0.52 -16.08
N LEU A 290 5.17 -0.18 -15.32
CA LEU A 290 4.57 -1.07 -14.32
C LEU A 290 4.14 -2.41 -14.93
N THR A 291 3.55 -2.39 -16.13
CA THR A 291 3.13 -3.62 -16.81
C THR A 291 4.33 -4.50 -17.18
N ILE A 292 5.43 -3.90 -17.60
CA ILE A 292 6.70 -4.60 -17.89
C ILE A 292 7.25 -5.22 -16.61
N LEU A 293 7.36 -4.45 -15.53
CA LEU A 293 7.86 -4.94 -14.23
C LEU A 293 7.00 -6.10 -13.71
N ASN A 294 5.67 -5.96 -13.79
CA ASN A 294 4.75 -7.02 -13.40
C ASN A 294 4.93 -8.31 -14.22
N ALA A 295 5.21 -8.19 -15.51
CA ALA A 295 5.48 -9.34 -16.38
C ALA A 295 6.82 -10.02 -16.02
N ILE A 296 7.87 -9.23 -15.76
CA ILE A 296 9.19 -9.74 -15.36
C ILE A 296 9.10 -10.54 -14.06
N VAL A 297 8.47 -9.96 -13.03
CA VAL A 297 8.29 -10.66 -11.74
C VAL A 297 7.42 -11.91 -11.89
N ARG A 298 6.38 -11.85 -12.75
CA ARG A 298 5.54 -13.02 -13.02
C ARG A 298 6.35 -14.16 -13.64
N GLN A 299 7.16 -13.87 -14.65
CA GLN A 299 8.03 -14.87 -15.29
C GLN A 299 9.01 -15.49 -14.29
N HIS A 300 9.63 -14.67 -13.43
CA HIS A 300 10.52 -15.15 -12.39
C HIS A 300 9.81 -16.06 -11.39
N ARG A 301 8.62 -15.67 -10.91
CA ARG A 301 7.82 -16.51 -10.00
C ARG A 301 7.39 -17.84 -10.64
N GLN A 302 7.04 -17.83 -11.91
CA GLN A 302 6.68 -19.05 -12.66
C GLN A 302 7.88 -19.98 -12.86
N ALA A 303 9.06 -19.45 -13.15
CA ALA A 303 10.28 -20.21 -13.31
C ALA A 303 10.74 -20.88 -11.99
N ASN A 304 10.47 -20.22 -10.85
CA ASN A 304 10.84 -20.71 -9.52
C ASN A 304 9.72 -21.52 -8.81
N ALA A 305 8.52 -21.55 -9.37
CA ALA A 305 7.49 -22.50 -8.96
C ALA A 305 7.92 -23.89 -9.46
N THR A 306 8.56 -24.67 -8.58
CA THR A 306 8.93 -26.07 -8.86
C THR A 306 7.67 -26.80 -9.35
N PRO A 307 7.72 -27.55 -10.44
CA PRO A 307 6.59 -28.41 -10.81
C PRO A 307 6.39 -29.39 -9.63
N THR A 308 5.23 -29.30 -8.99
CA THR A 308 4.73 -30.41 -8.18
C THR A 308 4.68 -31.60 -9.16
N SER A 309 5.67 -32.50 -9.04
CA SER A 309 5.65 -33.78 -9.77
C SER A 309 4.34 -34.51 -9.49
N PRO A 310 3.79 -35.14 -10.50
CA PRO A 310 2.51 -35.83 -10.43
C PRO A 310 2.50 -36.98 -9.42
#